data_0751d92eb1192036d90c8979fe65ed39
#
_entry.id   0751d92eb1192036d90c8979fe65ed39
#
_cell.length_a   1.000
_cell.length_b   1.000
_cell.length_c   1.000
_cell.angle_alpha   90.00
_cell.angle_beta   90.00
_cell.angle_gamma   90.00
#
_symmetry.space_group_name_H-M   'P 1'
#
loop_
_entity.id
_entity.type
_entity.pdbx_description
1 polymer ?
#
loop_
_entity_poly.entity_id
_entity_poly.type
_entity_poly.pdbx_seq_one_letter_code
_entity_poly.pdbx_strand_id
1 'polypeptide(L)'
;MKLLVKLGGTLLESDESRSSLARQLTRLRADGHRLVVVHGGGKRLSRYLAGLDHKSEFRGGLRVTPPEIMDAVLRVLAGSVNRQLVAELQRAGARAVGLTGIDAGTVQASQLAPELGLVGKVERVDPELLDTLTQRGFLPAVACIAGGADGAIFNVNADQMAAACATGLAADQVVFLTDVGGVLDERGNTIPKLSASQAESLIAEGVATGGMEAKLRAAISALAGGIERVSIVNGHEPEILARALEGVAAGSDLSA
;
A
#
# COMPACT_ATOMS: atom_id res chain seq x y z
N MET A 1 -19.05 1.89 2.69
CA MET A 1 -17.96 2.64 2.03
C MET A 1 -17.06 1.68 1.27
N LYS A 2 -16.44 2.15 0.17
CA LYS A 2 -15.30 1.47 -0.47
C LYS A 2 -14.01 2.00 0.15
N LEU A 3 -13.20 1.14 0.69
CA LEU A 3 -11.98 1.51 1.39
C LEU A 3 -10.78 0.82 0.75
N LEU A 4 -9.72 1.57 0.55
CA LEU A 4 -8.43 1.00 0.25
C LEU A 4 -7.50 1.14 1.45
N VAL A 5 -6.97 0.03 1.93
CA VAL A 5 -6.05 -0.01 3.06
C VAL A 5 -4.67 -0.48 2.58
N LYS A 6 -3.67 0.37 2.73
CA LYS A 6 -2.28 0.01 2.41
C LYS A 6 -1.55 -0.42 3.68
N LEU A 7 -0.98 -1.59 3.67
CA LEU A 7 -0.17 -2.12 4.77
C LEU A 7 1.32 -1.86 4.53
N GLY A 8 1.96 -1.15 5.46
CA GLY A 8 3.42 -1.00 5.50
C GLY A 8 4.12 -2.35 5.68
N GLY A 9 5.25 -2.54 5.01
CA GLY A 9 5.99 -3.81 5.09
C GLY A 9 6.47 -4.16 6.50
N THR A 10 6.76 -3.17 7.33
CA THR A 10 7.14 -3.34 8.75
C THR A 10 6.05 -3.99 9.59
N LEU A 11 4.78 -3.62 9.32
CA LEU A 11 3.61 -4.16 10.02
C LEU A 11 3.37 -5.65 9.73
N LEU A 12 3.95 -6.17 8.64
CA LEU A 12 3.81 -7.55 8.23
C LEU A 12 4.95 -8.46 8.73
N GLU A 13 5.92 -7.91 9.47
CA GLU A 13 7.08 -8.67 9.95
C GLU A 13 6.76 -9.54 11.17
N SER A 14 5.93 -9.06 12.10
CA SER A 14 5.55 -9.84 13.29
C SER A 14 4.19 -10.51 13.13
N ASP A 15 4.03 -11.69 13.71
CA ASP A 15 2.78 -12.45 13.73
C ASP A 15 1.70 -11.70 14.50
N GLU A 16 2.08 -11.04 15.60
CA GLU A 16 1.17 -10.26 16.44
C GLU A 16 0.56 -9.09 15.67
N SER A 17 1.39 -8.29 14.99
CA SER A 17 0.94 -7.15 14.18
C SER A 17 0.03 -7.63 13.04
N ARG A 18 0.44 -8.67 12.29
CA ARG A 18 -0.40 -9.24 11.22
C ARG A 18 -1.75 -9.70 11.74
N SER A 19 -1.76 -10.40 12.86
CA SER A 19 -2.96 -10.93 13.49
C SER A 19 -3.89 -9.80 13.98
N SER A 20 -3.35 -8.75 14.59
CA SER A 20 -4.11 -7.57 15.01
C SER A 20 -4.77 -6.88 13.82
N LEU A 21 -3.98 -6.60 12.76
CA LEU A 21 -4.49 -5.98 11.54
C LEU A 21 -5.54 -6.84 10.82
N ALA A 22 -5.32 -8.16 10.78
CA ALA A 22 -6.29 -9.07 10.17
C ALA A 22 -7.64 -9.03 10.88
N ARG A 23 -7.66 -8.96 12.23
CA ARG A 23 -8.92 -8.81 12.99
C ARG A 23 -9.61 -7.47 12.69
N GLN A 24 -8.88 -6.36 12.66
CA GLN A 24 -9.44 -5.04 12.38
C GLN A 24 -10.05 -4.98 10.97
N LEU A 25 -9.32 -5.47 9.95
CA LEU A 25 -9.79 -5.53 8.57
C LEU A 25 -11.04 -6.41 8.42
N THR A 26 -11.04 -7.57 9.10
CA THR A 26 -12.18 -8.50 9.07
C THR A 26 -13.41 -7.88 9.72
N ARG A 27 -13.25 -7.15 10.83
CA ARG A 27 -14.32 -6.42 11.50
C ARG A 27 -14.93 -5.36 10.58
N LEU A 28 -14.12 -4.48 9.99
CA LEU A 28 -14.63 -3.45 9.07
C LEU A 28 -15.40 -4.08 7.90
N ARG A 29 -14.92 -5.22 7.39
CA ARG A 29 -15.66 -5.93 6.36
C ARG A 29 -17.00 -6.47 6.87
N ALA A 30 -17.06 -7.00 8.11
CA ALA A 30 -18.30 -7.47 8.74
C ALA A 30 -19.30 -6.32 8.97
N ASP A 31 -18.79 -5.11 9.23
CA ASP A 31 -19.58 -3.88 9.37
C ASP A 31 -20.11 -3.34 8.01
N GLY A 32 -19.90 -4.09 6.91
CA GLY A 32 -20.46 -3.80 5.59
C GLY A 32 -19.59 -2.95 4.68
N HIS A 33 -18.35 -2.64 5.07
CA HIS A 33 -17.42 -1.95 4.19
C HIS A 33 -16.89 -2.88 3.09
N ARG A 34 -16.69 -2.33 1.87
CA ARG A 34 -15.96 -2.99 0.78
C ARG A 34 -14.49 -2.65 0.89
N LEU A 35 -13.65 -3.63 1.17
CA LEU A 35 -12.23 -3.43 1.45
C LEU A 35 -11.36 -4.04 0.36
N VAL A 36 -10.36 -3.29 -0.07
CA VAL A 36 -9.19 -3.80 -0.80
C VAL A 36 -7.95 -3.47 0.01
N VAL A 37 -7.10 -4.46 0.18
CA VAL A 37 -5.80 -4.31 0.86
C VAL A 37 -4.69 -4.32 -0.18
N VAL A 38 -3.80 -3.33 -0.14
CA VAL A 38 -2.54 -3.32 -0.90
C VAL A 38 -1.39 -3.45 0.08
N HIS A 39 -0.42 -4.30 -0.22
CA HIS A 39 0.73 -4.47 0.65
C HIS A 39 2.05 -4.49 -0.10
N GLY A 40 3.10 -4.05 0.59
CA GLY A 40 4.48 -4.22 0.20
C GLY A 40 5.12 -5.42 0.91
N GLY A 41 6.42 -5.34 1.17
CA GLY A 41 7.22 -6.37 1.84
C GLY A 41 8.71 -6.11 1.69
N GLY A 42 9.09 -4.83 1.53
CA GLY A 42 10.44 -4.41 1.18
C GLY A 42 11.51 -4.90 2.16
N LYS A 43 11.25 -4.88 3.49
CA LYS A 43 12.21 -5.40 4.49
C LYS A 43 12.44 -6.90 4.32
N ARG A 44 11.36 -7.67 4.11
CA ARG A 44 11.45 -9.11 3.91
C ARG A 44 12.18 -9.45 2.61
N LEU A 45 11.91 -8.70 1.54
CA LEU A 45 12.63 -8.83 0.27
C LEU A 45 14.13 -8.51 0.44
N SER A 46 14.48 -7.42 1.16
CA SER A 46 15.88 -7.10 1.44
C SER A 46 16.59 -8.21 2.18
N ARG A 47 15.94 -8.81 3.19
CA ARG A 47 16.49 -9.93 3.96
C ARG A 47 16.66 -11.18 3.11
N TYR A 48 15.69 -11.47 2.24
CA TYR A 48 15.77 -12.61 1.31
C TYR A 48 16.92 -12.44 0.32
N LEU A 49 17.07 -11.25 -0.27
CA LEU A 49 18.16 -10.93 -1.21
C LEU A 49 19.54 -10.98 -0.52
N ALA A 50 19.64 -10.47 0.71
CA ALA A 50 20.87 -10.58 1.49
C ALA A 50 21.28 -12.03 1.77
N GLY A 51 20.32 -12.94 1.96
CA GLY A 51 20.57 -14.38 2.08
C GLY A 51 21.03 -15.06 0.77
N LEU A 52 20.91 -14.35 -0.36
CA LEU A 52 21.44 -14.74 -1.67
C LEU A 52 22.70 -13.95 -2.05
N ASP A 53 23.37 -13.32 -1.10
CA ASP A 53 24.53 -12.43 -1.30
C ASP A 53 24.25 -11.26 -2.25
N HIS A 54 22.96 -10.88 -2.43
CA HIS A 54 22.56 -9.77 -3.29
C HIS A 54 22.25 -8.52 -2.46
N LYS A 55 23.05 -7.47 -2.64
CA LYS A 55 22.88 -6.19 -1.95
C LYS A 55 21.78 -5.36 -2.62
N SER A 56 20.75 -5.01 -1.85
CA SER A 56 19.68 -4.12 -2.32
C SER A 56 20.17 -2.69 -2.55
N GLU A 57 19.89 -2.14 -3.72
CA GLU A 57 20.12 -0.74 -4.05
C GLU A 57 18.79 0.03 -4.08
N PHE A 58 18.83 1.31 -3.64
CA PHE A 58 17.67 2.20 -3.67
C PHE A 58 18.05 3.55 -4.28
N ARG A 59 17.14 4.10 -5.09
CA ARG A 59 17.26 5.45 -5.68
C ARG A 59 15.92 6.17 -5.48
N GLY A 60 15.95 7.34 -4.86
CA GLY A 60 14.72 8.09 -4.55
C GLY A 60 13.68 7.29 -3.77
N GLY A 61 14.12 6.39 -2.86
CA GLY A 61 13.23 5.53 -2.09
C GLY A 61 12.67 4.31 -2.85
N LEU A 62 12.97 4.18 -4.15
CA LEU A 62 12.57 3.05 -4.99
C LEU A 62 13.69 2.00 -5.05
N ARG A 63 13.32 0.72 -4.96
CA ARG A 63 14.29 -0.37 -5.10
C ARG A 63 14.66 -0.54 -6.56
N VAL A 64 15.93 -0.37 -6.89
CA VAL A 64 16.46 -0.79 -8.19
C VAL A 64 16.18 -2.28 -8.37
N THR A 65 15.48 -2.63 -9.44
CA THR A 65 14.96 -3.98 -9.68
C THR A 65 15.42 -4.47 -11.04
N PRO A 66 16.69 -4.89 -11.18
CA PRO A 66 17.16 -5.49 -12.41
C PRO A 66 16.50 -6.86 -12.64
N PRO A 67 16.48 -7.38 -13.88
CA PRO A 67 15.75 -8.61 -14.23
C PRO A 67 16.09 -9.81 -13.34
N GLU A 68 17.33 -9.96 -12.92
CA GLU A 68 17.82 -11.09 -12.12
C GLU A 68 17.21 -11.17 -10.72
N ILE A 69 16.70 -10.06 -10.17
CA ILE A 69 16.04 -10.09 -8.86
C ILE A 69 14.51 -10.16 -8.95
N MET A 70 13.93 -10.11 -10.15
CA MET A 70 12.46 -10.10 -10.30
C MET A 70 11.82 -11.40 -9.83
N ASP A 71 12.47 -12.55 -10.00
CA ASP A 71 12.01 -13.82 -9.45
C ASP A 71 11.95 -13.78 -7.91
N ALA A 72 12.94 -13.16 -7.27
CA ALA A 72 12.92 -12.93 -5.82
C ALA A 72 11.77 -12.01 -5.39
N VAL A 73 11.48 -10.95 -6.15
CA VAL A 73 10.33 -10.06 -5.92
C VAL A 73 9.03 -10.86 -5.96
N LEU A 74 8.81 -11.67 -6.99
CA LEU A 74 7.63 -12.52 -7.13
C LEU A 74 7.50 -13.51 -5.97
N ARG A 75 8.57 -14.26 -5.67
CA ARG A 75 8.57 -15.26 -4.58
C ARG A 75 8.27 -14.65 -3.23
N VAL A 76 8.85 -13.48 -2.94
CA VAL A 76 8.68 -12.84 -1.63
C VAL A 76 7.35 -12.11 -1.55
N LEU A 77 7.02 -11.23 -2.49
CA LEU A 77 5.84 -10.38 -2.36
C LEU A 77 4.54 -11.13 -2.66
N ALA A 78 4.44 -11.80 -3.83
CA ALA A 78 3.25 -12.55 -4.21
C ALA A 78 3.18 -13.93 -3.51
N GLY A 79 4.33 -14.53 -3.25
CA GLY A 79 4.44 -15.80 -2.54
C GLY A 79 4.34 -15.63 -1.02
N SER A 80 5.47 -15.40 -0.35
CA SER A 80 5.55 -15.52 1.10
C SER A 80 4.72 -14.46 1.83
N VAL A 81 4.86 -13.17 1.49
CA VAL A 81 4.19 -12.08 2.22
C VAL A 81 2.69 -12.14 2.00
N ASN A 82 2.27 -12.21 0.73
CA ASN A 82 0.85 -12.25 0.38
C ASN A 82 0.15 -13.48 0.97
N ARG A 83 0.74 -14.67 0.82
CA ARG A 83 0.12 -15.91 1.34
C ARG A 83 -0.01 -15.93 2.85
N GLN A 84 0.98 -15.40 3.59
CA GLN A 84 0.88 -15.29 5.05
C GLN A 84 -0.18 -14.28 5.47
N LEU A 85 -0.29 -13.13 4.79
CA LEU A 85 -1.36 -12.17 5.06
C LEU A 85 -2.74 -12.79 4.79
N VAL A 86 -2.92 -13.47 3.67
CA VAL A 86 -4.18 -14.15 3.33
C VAL A 86 -4.54 -15.21 4.39
N ALA A 87 -3.59 -16.02 4.83
CA ALA A 87 -3.82 -17.00 5.88
C ALA A 87 -4.27 -16.37 7.20
N GLU A 88 -3.65 -15.24 7.59
CA GLU A 88 -4.05 -14.51 8.80
C GLU A 88 -5.44 -13.89 8.67
N LEU A 89 -5.78 -13.31 7.51
CA LEU A 89 -7.11 -12.79 7.24
C LEU A 89 -8.17 -13.88 7.29
N GLN A 90 -7.88 -15.06 6.73
CA GLN A 90 -8.78 -16.23 6.80
C GLN A 90 -8.93 -16.74 8.23
N ARG A 91 -7.84 -16.78 8.99
CA ARG A 91 -7.87 -17.15 10.42
C ARG A 91 -8.72 -16.18 11.24
N ALA A 92 -8.75 -14.90 10.87
CA ALA A 92 -9.62 -13.89 11.46
C ALA A 92 -11.09 -13.96 10.98
N GLY A 93 -11.43 -14.86 10.04
CA GLY A 93 -12.79 -15.07 9.53
C GLY A 93 -13.11 -14.35 8.21
N ALA A 94 -12.15 -13.67 7.57
CA ALA A 94 -12.38 -13.06 6.26
C ALA A 94 -12.29 -14.09 5.13
N ARG A 95 -13.09 -13.92 4.09
CA ARG A 95 -12.95 -14.65 2.81
C ARG A 95 -11.87 -13.96 1.97
N ALA A 96 -10.62 -14.05 2.38
CA ALA A 96 -9.52 -13.34 1.75
C ALA A 96 -9.04 -14.03 0.45
N VAL A 97 -8.69 -13.22 -0.55
CA VAL A 97 -8.11 -13.65 -1.83
C VAL A 97 -6.82 -12.87 -2.05
N GLY A 98 -5.72 -13.59 -2.26
CA GLY A 98 -4.43 -12.95 -2.55
C GLY A 98 -4.21 -12.85 -4.04
N LEU A 99 -3.86 -11.63 -4.48
CA LEU A 99 -3.67 -11.22 -5.86
C LEU A 99 -2.38 -10.43 -6.03
N THR A 100 -2.01 -10.24 -7.27
CA THR A 100 -1.10 -9.20 -7.77
C THR A 100 -1.86 -8.30 -8.74
N GLY A 101 -1.27 -7.23 -9.19
CA GLY A 101 -1.86 -6.41 -10.26
C GLY A 101 -1.90 -7.09 -11.63
N ILE A 102 -1.17 -8.22 -11.80
CA ILE A 102 -1.17 -8.99 -13.05
C ILE A 102 -2.50 -9.74 -13.23
N ASP A 103 -3.09 -10.21 -12.12
CA ASP A 103 -4.29 -11.03 -12.15
C ASP A 103 -5.44 -10.28 -12.83
N ALA A 104 -5.99 -10.88 -13.89
CA ALA A 104 -6.99 -10.30 -14.79
C ALA A 104 -6.62 -8.92 -15.38
N GLY A 105 -5.32 -8.58 -15.45
CA GLY A 105 -4.89 -7.27 -15.93
C GLY A 105 -5.32 -6.10 -15.04
N THR A 106 -5.56 -6.37 -13.76
CA THR A 106 -6.07 -5.39 -12.78
C THR A 106 -5.22 -4.12 -12.71
N VAL A 107 -3.88 -4.24 -12.78
CA VAL A 107 -2.97 -3.09 -12.81
C VAL A 107 -1.99 -3.22 -13.96
N GLN A 108 -2.05 -2.28 -14.87
CA GLN A 108 -1.10 -2.14 -15.97
C GLN A 108 -0.05 -1.09 -15.62
N ALA A 109 1.21 -1.41 -15.90
CA ALA A 109 2.34 -0.54 -15.65
C ALA A 109 3.29 -0.50 -16.86
N SER A 110 4.07 0.57 -16.94
CA SER A 110 5.23 0.71 -17.83
C SER A 110 6.51 0.85 -17.01
N GLN A 111 7.66 0.68 -17.63
CA GLN A 111 8.94 0.93 -16.96
C GLN A 111 9.03 2.41 -16.54
N LEU A 112 9.30 2.66 -15.25
CA LEU A 112 9.38 4.02 -14.72
C LEU A 112 10.61 4.77 -15.24
N ALA A 113 11.77 4.12 -15.20
CA ALA A 113 13.04 4.67 -15.71
C ALA A 113 14.03 3.51 -15.95
N PRO A 114 14.84 3.59 -17.03
CA PRO A 114 15.78 2.51 -17.40
C PRO A 114 16.77 2.17 -16.27
N GLU A 115 17.27 3.17 -15.55
CA GLU A 115 18.25 3.01 -14.46
C GLU A 115 17.67 2.35 -13.20
N LEU A 116 16.36 2.21 -13.12
CA LEU A 116 15.67 1.49 -12.04
C LEU A 116 15.36 0.03 -12.39
N GLY A 117 15.60 -0.38 -13.65
CA GLY A 117 15.27 -1.71 -14.14
C GLY A 117 13.76 -1.93 -14.24
N LEU A 118 13.26 -3.04 -13.70
CA LEU A 118 11.85 -3.44 -13.74
C LEU A 118 11.01 -2.78 -12.63
N VAL A 119 11.25 -1.51 -12.37
CA VAL A 119 10.36 -0.69 -11.52
C VAL A 119 9.26 -0.11 -12.39
N GLY A 120 8.00 -0.33 -11.97
CA GLY A 120 6.82 0.06 -12.73
C GLY A 120 6.23 1.38 -12.27
N LYS A 121 5.78 2.18 -13.24
CA LYS A 121 4.83 3.28 -13.11
C LYS A 121 3.45 2.76 -13.49
N VAL A 122 2.47 2.90 -12.62
CA VAL A 122 1.09 2.50 -12.94
C VAL A 122 0.53 3.43 -14.01
N GLU A 123 0.02 2.85 -15.08
CA GLU A 123 -0.62 3.56 -16.19
C GLU A 123 -2.14 3.46 -16.12
N ARG A 124 -2.67 2.30 -15.74
CA ARG A 124 -4.10 2.05 -15.65
C ARG A 124 -4.43 1.01 -14.59
N VAL A 125 -5.56 1.19 -13.93
CA VAL A 125 -6.19 0.17 -13.09
C VAL A 125 -7.54 -0.20 -13.69
N ASP A 126 -7.78 -1.51 -13.86
CA ASP A 126 -9.08 -2.05 -14.18
C ASP A 126 -9.74 -2.55 -12.88
N PRO A 127 -10.79 -1.91 -12.40
CA PRO A 127 -11.40 -2.23 -11.12
C PRO A 127 -12.30 -3.48 -11.15
N GLU A 128 -12.61 -4.06 -12.30
CA GLU A 128 -13.65 -5.07 -12.46
C GLU A 128 -13.47 -6.27 -11.52
N LEU A 129 -12.26 -6.84 -11.48
CA LEU A 129 -11.98 -7.99 -10.60
C LEU A 129 -12.15 -7.62 -9.13
N LEU A 130 -11.58 -6.48 -8.70
CA LEU A 130 -11.61 -6.04 -7.30
C LEU A 130 -13.02 -5.67 -6.86
N ASP A 131 -13.78 -4.97 -7.70
CA ASP A 131 -15.19 -4.66 -7.44
C ASP A 131 -16.05 -5.93 -7.36
N THR A 132 -15.87 -6.87 -8.29
CA THR A 132 -16.58 -8.15 -8.28
C THR A 132 -16.30 -8.92 -6.99
N LEU A 133 -15.05 -9.05 -6.60
CA LEU A 133 -14.66 -9.76 -5.36
C LEU A 133 -15.25 -9.10 -4.12
N THR A 134 -15.10 -7.77 -3.99
CA THR A 134 -15.60 -7.06 -2.82
C THR A 134 -17.12 -7.06 -2.72
N GLN A 135 -17.84 -6.95 -3.83
CA GLN A 135 -19.32 -7.09 -3.90
C GLN A 135 -19.78 -8.49 -3.47
N ARG A 136 -19.03 -9.53 -3.80
CA ARG A 136 -19.29 -10.92 -3.38
C ARG A 136 -18.81 -11.24 -1.97
N GLY A 137 -18.33 -10.23 -1.25
CA GLY A 137 -17.90 -10.35 0.13
C GLY A 137 -16.54 -10.98 0.32
N PHE A 138 -15.68 -11.01 -0.68
CA PHE A 138 -14.28 -11.33 -0.51
C PHE A 138 -13.48 -10.11 -0.05
N LEU A 139 -12.30 -10.36 0.47
CA LEU A 139 -11.32 -9.35 0.84
C LEU A 139 -10.06 -9.57 -0.01
N PRO A 140 -9.89 -8.81 -1.11
CA PRO A 140 -8.70 -8.88 -1.93
C PRO A 140 -7.47 -8.31 -1.20
N ALA A 141 -6.36 -9.04 -1.24
CA ALA A 141 -5.05 -8.62 -0.75
C ALA A 141 -4.07 -8.60 -1.94
N VAL A 142 -3.74 -7.42 -2.42
CA VAL A 142 -2.97 -7.19 -3.65
C VAL A 142 -1.51 -6.90 -3.30
N ALA A 143 -0.60 -7.74 -3.78
CA ALA A 143 0.84 -7.47 -3.72
C ALA A 143 1.23 -6.44 -4.79
N CYS A 144 2.17 -5.55 -4.48
CA CYS A 144 2.59 -4.44 -5.34
C CYS A 144 3.44 -4.88 -6.55
N ILE A 145 2.86 -5.72 -7.40
CA ILE A 145 3.42 -6.23 -8.65
C ILE A 145 2.38 -5.97 -9.75
N ALA A 146 2.80 -5.45 -10.89
CA ALA A 146 1.92 -5.13 -12.02
C ALA A 146 2.42 -5.74 -13.33
N GLY A 147 1.52 -5.88 -14.29
CA GLY A 147 1.83 -6.35 -15.64
C GLY A 147 2.04 -5.21 -16.63
N GLY A 148 2.94 -5.41 -17.60
CA GLY A 148 3.08 -4.57 -18.78
C GLY A 148 2.22 -5.07 -19.94
N ALA A 149 1.93 -4.19 -20.90
CA ALA A 149 1.19 -4.54 -22.12
C ALA A 149 1.92 -5.56 -22.99
N ASP A 150 3.23 -5.65 -22.86
CA ASP A 150 4.13 -6.58 -23.56
C ASP A 150 4.38 -7.90 -22.81
N GLY A 151 3.68 -8.10 -21.68
CA GLY A 151 3.89 -9.25 -20.78
C GLY A 151 5.03 -9.07 -19.79
N ALA A 152 5.66 -7.91 -19.74
CA ALA A 152 6.66 -7.60 -18.71
C ALA A 152 6.02 -7.59 -17.31
N ILE A 153 6.83 -7.85 -16.30
CA ILE A 153 6.42 -7.82 -14.89
C ILE A 153 7.21 -6.71 -14.18
N PHE A 154 6.49 -5.87 -13.44
CA PHE A 154 7.07 -4.73 -12.75
C PHE A 154 6.86 -4.79 -11.24
N ASN A 155 7.93 -4.44 -10.51
CA ASN A 155 7.86 -4.12 -9.09
C ASN A 155 7.37 -2.67 -8.94
N VAL A 156 6.24 -2.47 -8.30
CA VAL A 156 5.63 -1.14 -8.10
C VAL A 156 5.81 -0.69 -6.65
N ASN A 157 6.02 0.59 -6.42
CA ASN A 157 5.98 1.13 -5.06
C ASN A 157 4.58 0.92 -4.45
N ALA A 158 4.52 0.35 -3.24
CA ALA A 158 3.25 -0.06 -2.64
C ALA A 158 2.33 1.13 -2.29
N ASP A 159 2.87 2.32 -2.00
CA ASP A 159 2.07 3.53 -1.75
C ASP A 159 1.46 4.04 -3.07
N GLN A 160 2.25 4.05 -4.16
CA GLN A 160 1.77 4.39 -5.51
C GLN A 160 0.73 3.39 -6.02
N MET A 161 0.97 2.09 -5.83
CA MET A 161 0.00 1.05 -6.18
C MET A 161 -1.33 1.25 -5.44
N ALA A 162 -1.27 1.56 -4.16
CA ALA A 162 -2.46 1.79 -3.34
C ALA A 162 -3.24 3.02 -3.83
N ALA A 163 -2.56 4.14 -4.08
CA ALA A 163 -3.20 5.35 -4.62
C ALA A 163 -3.88 5.07 -5.97
N ALA A 164 -3.18 4.40 -6.89
CA ALA A 164 -3.73 4.06 -8.21
C ALA A 164 -4.94 3.11 -8.11
N CYS A 165 -4.85 2.05 -7.29
CA CYS A 165 -5.97 1.15 -7.06
C CYS A 165 -7.17 1.87 -6.43
N ALA A 166 -6.94 2.79 -5.49
CA ALA A 166 -8.01 3.57 -4.87
C ALA A 166 -8.73 4.44 -5.89
N THR A 167 -7.99 5.17 -6.70
CA THR A 167 -8.53 6.01 -7.78
C THR A 167 -9.32 5.16 -8.79
N GLY A 168 -8.74 4.04 -9.26
CA GLY A 168 -9.41 3.15 -10.21
C GLY A 168 -10.71 2.54 -9.67
N LEU A 169 -10.75 2.24 -8.37
CA LEU A 169 -11.93 1.73 -7.66
C LEU A 169 -12.96 2.82 -7.34
N ALA A 170 -12.65 4.09 -7.50
CA ALA A 170 -13.40 5.21 -6.92
C ALA A 170 -13.68 4.93 -5.41
N ALA A 171 -12.62 4.70 -4.64
CA ALA A 171 -12.73 4.46 -3.21
C ALA A 171 -13.12 5.74 -2.48
N ASP A 172 -13.91 5.62 -1.41
CA ASP A 172 -14.31 6.77 -0.59
C ASP A 172 -13.13 7.29 0.25
N GLN A 173 -12.22 6.39 0.67
CA GLN A 173 -11.07 6.72 1.51
C GLN A 173 -9.90 5.77 1.29
N VAL A 174 -8.69 6.31 1.44
CA VAL A 174 -7.44 5.54 1.54
C VAL A 174 -6.88 5.64 2.94
N VAL A 175 -6.46 4.50 3.51
CA VAL A 175 -5.75 4.46 4.79
C VAL A 175 -4.37 3.86 4.59
N PHE A 176 -3.33 4.67 4.77
CA PHE A 176 -1.94 4.22 4.81
C PHE A 176 -1.57 3.83 6.23
N LEU A 177 -1.48 2.54 6.50
CA LEU A 177 -0.96 2.02 7.76
C LEU A 177 0.58 1.96 7.70
N THR A 178 1.22 2.59 8.66
CA THR A 178 2.68 2.73 8.76
C THR A 178 3.13 2.42 10.19
N ASP A 179 4.42 2.48 10.45
CA ASP A 179 5.06 2.31 11.77
C ASP A 179 5.31 3.65 12.51
N VAL A 180 4.83 4.76 11.95
CA VAL A 180 4.90 6.09 12.56
C VAL A 180 3.52 6.66 12.82
N GLY A 181 3.41 7.60 13.76
CA GLY A 181 2.13 8.15 14.21
C GLY A 181 1.39 9.04 13.20
N GLY A 182 2.04 9.42 12.10
CA GLY A 182 1.51 10.34 11.09
C GLY A 182 2.62 11.15 10.44
N VAL A 183 2.25 12.23 9.77
CA VAL A 183 3.17 13.22 9.20
C VAL A 183 3.65 14.13 10.32
N LEU A 184 4.96 14.34 10.42
CA LEU A 184 5.56 15.17 11.46
C LEU A 184 5.90 16.56 10.91
N ASP A 185 5.76 17.57 11.77
CA ASP A 185 6.30 18.91 11.54
C ASP A 185 7.82 18.94 11.82
N GLU A 186 8.47 20.10 11.60
CA GLU A 186 9.90 20.31 11.90
C GLU A 186 10.28 20.09 13.38
N ARG A 187 9.30 20.18 14.28
CA ARG A 187 9.49 19.97 15.73
C ARG A 187 9.25 18.53 16.17
N GLY A 188 8.87 17.65 15.22
CA GLY A 188 8.56 16.26 15.50
C GLY A 188 7.15 16.00 16.02
N ASN A 189 6.24 16.98 15.97
CA ASN A 189 4.84 16.77 16.35
C ASN A 189 4.04 16.26 15.15
N THR A 190 3.07 15.38 15.42
CA THR A 190 2.15 14.93 14.37
C THR A 190 1.23 16.05 13.92
N ILE A 191 1.15 16.29 12.62
CA ILE A 191 0.22 17.23 12.01
C ILE A 191 -1.11 16.49 11.76
N PRO A 192 -2.19 16.81 12.49
CA PRO A 192 -3.42 16.02 12.42
C PRO A 192 -4.19 16.19 11.10
N LYS A 193 -4.09 17.37 10.47
CA LYS A 193 -4.78 17.69 9.21
C LYS A 193 -3.85 18.43 8.27
N LEU A 194 -3.87 18.05 7.00
CA LEU A 194 -3.05 18.63 5.94
C LEU A 194 -3.90 18.81 4.67
N SER A 195 -3.70 19.92 3.96
CA SER A 195 -4.11 20.01 2.56
C SER A 195 -3.05 19.37 1.65
N ALA A 196 -3.40 19.11 0.39
CA ALA A 196 -2.43 18.67 -0.62
C ALA A 196 -1.28 19.67 -0.77
N SER A 197 -1.56 20.98 -0.76
CA SER A 197 -0.54 22.02 -0.88
C SER A 197 0.41 22.07 0.33
N GLN A 198 -0.10 21.88 1.55
CA GLN A 198 0.76 21.77 2.74
C GLN A 198 1.67 20.54 2.67
N ALA A 199 1.15 19.42 2.19
CA ALA A 199 1.95 18.22 1.99
C ALA A 199 3.06 18.42 0.94
N GLU A 200 2.78 19.17 -0.16
CA GLU A 200 3.79 19.56 -1.14
C GLU A 200 4.87 20.47 -0.53
N SER A 201 4.49 21.44 0.30
CA SER A 201 5.44 22.30 1.01
C SER A 201 6.39 21.51 1.90
N LEU A 202 5.87 20.56 2.72
CA LEU A 202 6.70 19.71 3.57
C LEU A 202 7.70 18.87 2.77
N ILE A 203 7.34 18.45 1.56
CA ILE A 203 8.25 17.74 0.65
C ILE A 203 9.32 18.70 0.11
N ALA A 204 8.90 19.87 -0.39
CA ALA A 204 9.80 20.85 -0.99
C ALA A 204 10.81 21.43 -0.01
N GLU A 205 10.41 21.61 1.25
CA GLU A 205 11.24 22.08 2.36
C GLU A 205 12.14 20.99 2.96
N GLY A 206 11.99 19.74 2.50
CA GLY A 206 12.79 18.61 2.99
C GLY A 206 12.43 18.14 4.41
N VAL A 207 11.28 18.56 4.95
CA VAL A 207 10.74 18.09 6.23
C VAL A 207 10.26 16.64 6.08
N ALA A 208 9.50 16.37 5.02
CA ALA A 208 9.09 15.01 4.68
C ALA A 208 10.07 14.39 3.67
N THR A 209 10.81 13.38 4.09
CA THR A 209 11.82 12.70 3.26
C THR A 209 11.59 11.20 3.17
N GLY A 210 12.23 10.55 2.19
CA GLY A 210 12.28 9.10 2.07
C GLY A 210 10.91 8.43 2.01
N GLY A 211 10.62 7.55 2.96
CA GLY A 211 9.36 6.81 3.00
C GLY A 211 8.13 7.69 3.27
N MET A 212 8.29 8.81 4.00
CA MET A 212 7.18 9.75 4.23
C MET A 212 6.91 10.60 2.98
N GLU A 213 7.94 11.06 2.28
CA GLU A 213 7.79 11.73 1.00
C GLU A 213 7.03 10.85 -0.01
N ALA A 214 7.41 9.57 -0.13
CA ALA A 214 6.71 8.65 -1.03
C ALA A 214 5.21 8.50 -0.67
N LYS A 215 4.86 8.47 0.63
CA LYS A 215 3.47 8.41 1.09
C LYS A 215 2.71 9.70 0.80
N LEU A 216 3.32 10.86 1.06
CA LEU A 216 2.68 12.14 0.76
C LEU A 216 2.44 12.31 -0.74
N ARG A 217 3.41 11.96 -1.59
CA ARG A 217 3.22 11.97 -3.04
C ARG A 217 2.08 11.05 -3.49
N ALA A 218 1.98 9.85 -2.90
CA ALA A 218 0.89 8.92 -3.17
C ALA A 218 -0.46 9.45 -2.66
N ALA A 219 -0.49 10.08 -1.48
CA ALA A 219 -1.68 10.71 -0.93
C ALA A 219 -2.18 11.88 -1.80
N ILE A 220 -1.27 12.77 -2.22
CA ILE A 220 -1.57 13.88 -3.14
C ILE A 220 -2.13 13.33 -4.46
N SER A 221 -1.51 12.29 -5.02
CA SER A 221 -2.00 11.64 -6.24
C SER A 221 -3.40 11.04 -6.07
N ALA A 222 -3.70 10.42 -4.93
CA ALA A 222 -5.02 9.89 -4.64
C ALA A 222 -6.08 11.00 -4.54
N LEU A 223 -5.78 12.10 -3.84
CA LEU A 223 -6.67 13.27 -3.76
C LEU A 223 -6.93 13.87 -5.14
N ALA A 224 -5.89 14.07 -5.95
CA ALA A 224 -6.02 14.52 -7.33
C ALA A 224 -6.84 13.55 -8.21
N GLY A 225 -6.84 12.26 -7.89
CA GLY A 225 -7.65 11.22 -8.50
C GLY A 225 -9.09 11.14 -8.00
N GLY A 226 -9.53 12.07 -7.14
CA GLY A 226 -10.91 12.18 -6.66
C GLY A 226 -11.20 11.45 -5.34
N ILE A 227 -10.18 10.95 -4.64
CA ILE A 227 -10.36 10.42 -3.29
C ILE A 227 -10.61 11.57 -2.32
N GLU A 228 -11.67 11.49 -1.51
CA GLU A 228 -12.06 12.57 -0.62
C GLU A 228 -11.11 12.73 0.59
N ARG A 229 -10.63 11.61 1.12
CA ARG A 229 -9.79 11.59 2.32
C ARG A 229 -8.70 10.52 2.26
N VAL A 230 -7.51 10.89 2.67
CA VAL A 230 -6.36 9.99 2.84
C VAL A 230 -5.87 10.09 4.28
N SER A 231 -5.84 8.97 5.00
CA SER A 231 -5.32 8.91 6.37
C SER A 231 -3.96 8.21 6.41
N ILE A 232 -3.00 8.78 7.14
CA ILE A 232 -1.69 8.18 7.44
C ILE A 232 -1.63 7.94 8.93
N VAL A 233 -1.63 6.67 9.36
CA VAL A 233 -1.82 6.29 10.77
C VAL A 233 -0.90 5.14 11.19
N ASN A 234 -0.65 5.03 12.50
CA ASN A 234 0.18 3.97 13.06
C ASN A 234 -0.58 2.63 13.15
N GLY A 235 -0.20 1.67 12.30
CA GLY A 235 -0.84 0.36 12.26
C GLY A 235 -0.58 -0.55 13.47
N HIS A 236 0.28 -0.15 14.41
CA HIS A 236 0.48 -0.88 15.67
C HIS A 236 -0.57 -0.52 16.74
N GLU A 237 -1.31 0.58 16.54
CA GLU A 237 -2.32 0.98 17.52
C GLU A 237 -3.57 0.10 17.43
N PRO A 238 -4.15 -0.26 18.58
CA PRO A 238 -5.43 -0.96 18.62
C PRO A 238 -6.55 -0.13 18.00
N GLU A 239 -7.47 -0.79 17.29
CA GLU A 239 -8.68 -0.19 16.69
C GLU A 239 -8.38 1.03 15.78
N ILE A 240 -7.14 1.13 15.27
CA ILE A 240 -6.70 2.29 14.48
C ILE A 240 -7.53 2.49 13.22
N LEU A 241 -7.95 1.40 12.58
CA LEU A 241 -8.77 1.48 11.36
C LEU A 241 -10.17 2.06 11.66
N ALA A 242 -10.82 1.65 12.73
CA ALA A 242 -12.12 2.21 13.13
C ALA A 242 -11.99 3.70 13.46
N ARG A 243 -11.00 4.08 14.24
CA ARG A 243 -10.70 5.48 14.59
C ARG A 243 -10.43 6.35 13.37
N ALA A 244 -9.68 5.84 12.41
CA ALA A 244 -9.38 6.54 11.16
C ALA A 244 -10.63 6.78 10.31
N LEU A 245 -11.61 5.85 10.34
CA LEU A 245 -12.86 6.02 9.61
C LEU A 245 -13.81 7.00 10.30
N GLU A 246 -13.85 7.01 11.62
CA GLU A 246 -14.67 7.91 12.42
C GLU A 246 -14.14 9.37 12.41
N GLY A 247 -12.95 9.61 11.85
CA GLY A 247 -12.31 10.94 11.84
C GLY A 247 -11.79 11.35 13.21
N VAL A 248 -11.66 10.40 14.14
CA VAL A 248 -10.99 10.63 15.42
C VAL A 248 -9.49 10.79 15.13
N ALA A 249 -8.89 11.86 15.65
CA ALA A 249 -7.47 12.17 15.43
C ALA A 249 -6.59 10.96 15.81
N ALA A 250 -6.18 10.22 14.81
CA ALA A 250 -5.46 8.95 14.94
C ALA A 250 -4.10 8.98 14.25
N GLY A 251 -3.77 10.12 13.64
CA GLY A 251 -2.58 10.35 12.83
C GLY A 251 -2.73 11.62 12.01
N SER A 252 -2.50 11.54 10.71
CA SER A 252 -2.64 12.67 9.79
C SER A 252 -3.71 12.36 8.74
N ASP A 253 -4.70 13.23 8.60
CA ASP A 253 -5.69 13.20 7.53
C ASP A 253 -5.36 14.26 6.48
N LEU A 254 -5.34 13.83 5.22
CA LEU A 254 -5.20 14.71 4.06
C LEU A 254 -6.55 14.81 3.33
N SER A 255 -6.91 16.02 2.96
CA SER A 255 -8.07 16.33 2.10
C SER A 255 -7.69 17.34 1.02
N ALA A 256 -8.55 17.48 0.02
CA ALA A 256 -8.39 18.47 -1.05
C ALA A 256 -8.39 19.90 -0.53
#